data_c3be538508efdab0f1779e1bf291d6c1
#
_entry.id   c3be538508efdab0f1779e1bf291d6c1
#
_cell.length_a   1.000
_cell.length_b   1.000
_cell.length_c   1.000
_cell.angle_alpha   90.00
_cell.angle_beta   90.00
_cell.angle_gamma   90.00
#
_symmetry.space_group_name_H-M   'P 1'
#
loop_
_entity.id
_entity.type
_entity.pdbx_description
1 polymer ?
#
loop_
_entity_poly.entity_id
_entity_poly.type
_entity_poly.pdbx_seq_one_letter_code
_entity_poly.pdbx_strand_id
1 'polypeptide(L)'
;MKKRNKELTAEQKEEMSVKSYFDRITPGAVKFYTDHYICGNYYKSVWVITEYPPTTEQLAILAHLADKNGVTLRIYNRLVDSIEQDKIVQQAMRKNHMMTTVNNVNESIKAQDNINDIVELVSDMNRNKEPLLHCSVFIELKADSDDKLKELQNDTRMELTRHQYIRRFSSARLVEDKA
;
A
#
# COMPACT_ATOMS: atom_id res chain seq x y z
N MET A 1 40.53 -47.31 4.80
CA MET A 1 39.18 -47.31 5.35
C MET A 1 38.20 -46.77 4.30
N LYS A 2 37.39 -47.63 3.68
CA LYS A 2 36.36 -47.23 2.69
C LYS A 2 35.13 -46.69 3.46
N LYS A 3 34.77 -45.38 3.29
CA LYS A 3 33.50 -44.84 3.79
C LYS A 3 32.36 -45.51 2.97
N ARG A 4 31.55 -46.32 3.67
CA ARG A 4 30.29 -46.85 3.15
C ARG A 4 29.36 -45.68 2.91
N ASN A 5 29.07 -45.34 1.63
CA ASN A 5 27.95 -44.50 1.29
C ASN A 5 26.68 -45.22 1.72
N LYS A 6 26.05 -44.75 2.79
CA LYS A 6 24.73 -45.19 3.21
C LYS A 6 23.72 -44.65 2.22
N GLU A 7 23.13 -45.51 1.39
CA GLU A 7 22.01 -45.12 0.53
C GLU A 7 20.85 -44.66 1.43
N LEU A 8 20.36 -43.46 1.20
CA LEU A 8 19.21 -42.87 1.88
C LEU A 8 17.95 -43.64 1.52
N THR A 9 17.12 -43.97 2.50
CA THR A 9 15.80 -44.60 2.25
C THR A 9 14.87 -43.63 1.47
N ALA A 10 13.81 -44.17 0.84
CA ALA A 10 12.86 -43.35 0.08
C ALA A 10 12.24 -42.25 0.96
N GLU A 11 11.88 -42.53 2.20
CA GLU A 11 11.37 -41.59 3.19
C GLU A 11 12.37 -40.47 3.51
N GLN A 12 13.65 -40.81 3.69
CA GLN A 12 14.69 -39.81 3.94
C GLN A 12 14.94 -38.89 2.72
N LYS A 13 14.77 -39.41 1.49
CA LYS A 13 14.85 -38.60 0.28
C LYS A 13 13.65 -37.66 0.14
N GLU A 14 12.47 -38.11 0.54
CA GLU A 14 11.24 -37.31 0.54
C GLU A 14 11.29 -36.19 1.58
N GLU A 15 11.71 -36.49 2.83
CA GLU A 15 11.93 -35.48 3.87
C GLU A 15 12.98 -34.43 3.48
N MET A 16 14.09 -34.84 2.86
CA MET A 16 15.11 -33.92 2.36
C MET A 16 14.58 -33.06 1.21
N SER A 17 13.72 -33.60 0.35
CA SER A 17 13.09 -32.86 -0.74
C SER A 17 12.13 -31.79 -0.21
N VAL A 18 11.27 -32.14 0.75
CA VAL A 18 10.33 -31.23 1.40
C VAL A 18 11.10 -30.12 2.15
N LYS A 19 12.12 -30.49 2.92
CA LYS A 19 12.96 -29.54 3.64
C LYS A 19 13.69 -28.57 2.70
N SER A 20 14.25 -29.09 1.60
CA SER A 20 14.87 -28.26 0.55
C SER A 20 13.88 -27.33 -0.13
N TYR A 21 12.63 -27.73 -0.30
CA TYR A 21 11.58 -26.87 -0.84
C TYR A 21 11.26 -25.72 0.11
N PHE A 22 11.04 -26.01 1.41
CA PHE A 22 10.79 -24.98 2.41
C PHE A 22 11.98 -24.04 2.58
N ASP A 23 13.22 -24.53 2.55
CA ASP A 23 14.42 -23.69 2.59
C ASP A 23 14.52 -22.72 1.41
N ARG A 24 13.95 -23.06 0.27
CA ARG A 24 13.91 -22.17 -0.93
C ARG A 24 12.82 -21.10 -0.85
N ILE A 25 11.67 -21.43 -0.27
CA ILE A 25 10.53 -20.50 -0.19
C ILE A 25 10.52 -19.70 1.12
N THR A 26 11.20 -20.20 2.16
CA THR A 26 11.33 -19.45 3.41
C THR A 26 12.37 -18.36 3.20
N PRO A 27 12.01 -17.08 3.33
CA PRO A 27 13.00 -16.01 3.28
C PRO A 27 14.04 -16.26 4.37
N GLY A 28 15.32 -16.15 4.05
CA GLY A 28 16.39 -16.12 5.04
C GLY A 28 16.06 -15.11 6.13
N ALA A 29 16.84 -15.06 7.18
CA ALA A 29 16.58 -14.20 8.35
C ALA A 29 16.03 -12.82 7.93
N VAL A 30 14.86 -12.44 8.43
CA VAL A 30 14.27 -11.11 8.22
C VAL A 30 14.72 -10.24 9.39
N LYS A 31 15.30 -9.09 9.09
CA LYS A 31 15.72 -8.10 10.09
C LYS A 31 14.99 -6.79 9.86
N PHE A 32 14.22 -6.34 10.85
CA PHE A 32 13.43 -5.11 10.78
C PHE A 32 14.20 -3.90 11.33
N TYR A 33 14.09 -2.79 10.63
CA TYR A 33 14.55 -1.47 11.01
C TYR A 33 13.38 -0.49 11.01
N THR A 34 13.61 0.75 11.37
CA THR A 34 12.55 1.77 11.53
C THR A 34 11.86 2.11 10.20
N ASP A 35 12.62 2.12 9.09
CA ASP A 35 12.18 2.60 7.77
C ASP A 35 12.29 1.55 6.66
N HIS A 36 12.93 0.42 6.96
CA HIS A 36 13.09 -0.68 6.02
C HIS A 36 13.25 -2.02 6.74
N TYR A 37 13.26 -3.11 6.00
CA TYR A 37 13.63 -4.43 6.49
C TYR A 37 14.56 -5.13 5.51
N ILE A 38 15.38 -6.02 6.02
CA ILE A 38 16.27 -6.87 5.21
C ILE A 38 15.62 -8.24 5.13
N CYS A 39 15.49 -8.76 3.92
CA CYS A 39 14.96 -10.09 3.66
C CYS A 39 15.90 -10.81 2.68
N GLY A 40 16.65 -11.79 3.20
CA GLY A 40 17.75 -12.43 2.47
C GLY A 40 18.83 -11.40 2.13
N ASN A 41 19.12 -11.23 0.84
CA ASN A 41 20.13 -10.29 0.33
C ASN A 41 19.57 -8.93 -0.10
N TYR A 42 18.30 -8.65 0.22
CA TYR A 42 17.63 -7.45 -0.26
C TYR A 42 17.18 -6.55 0.87
N TYR A 43 17.39 -5.26 0.68
CA TYR A 43 16.83 -4.17 1.47
C TYR A 43 15.47 -3.80 0.89
N LYS A 44 14.45 -3.74 1.73
CA LYS A 44 13.07 -3.51 1.31
C LYS A 44 12.38 -2.48 2.18
N SER A 45 11.56 -1.64 1.58
CA SER A 45 10.69 -0.70 2.28
C SER A 45 9.28 -0.80 1.70
N VAL A 46 8.26 -0.73 2.55
CA VAL A 46 6.86 -0.75 2.13
C VAL A 46 6.20 0.53 2.57
N TRP A 47 5.58 1.23 1.62
CA TRP A 47 4.85 2.45 1.84
C TRP A 47 3.38 2.24 1.51
N VAL A 48 2.50 2.99 2.19
CA VAL A 48 1.08 3.03 1.89
C VAL A 48 0.71 4.44 1.44
N ILE A 49 -0.10 4.55 0.39
CA ILE A 49 -0.67 5.84 -0.02
C ILE A 49 -1.86 6.11 0.90
N THR A 50 -1.80 7.23 1.63
CA THR A 50 -2.84 7.62 2.59
C THR A 50 -3.72 8.75 2.10
N GLU A 51 -3.23 9.56 1.17
CA GLU A 51 -3.98 10.67 0.58
C GLU A 51 -3.77 10.66 -0.93
N TYR A 52 -4.84 10.87 -1.67
CA TYR A 52 -4.85 10.93 -3.13
C TYR A 52 -5.08 12.38 -3.57
N PRO A 53 -4.59 12.80 -4.74
CA PRO A 53 -4.89 14.12 -5.27
C PRO A 53 -6.39 14.26 -5.53
N PRO A 54 -6.93 15.49 -5.43
CA PRO A 54 -8.36 15.73 -5.66
C PRO A 54 -8.79 15.46 -7.12
N THR A 55 -7.85 15.53 -8.05
CA THR A 55 -8.08 15.24 -9.47
C THR A 55 -7.09 14.20 -9.97
N THR A 56 -7.59 13.24 -10.72
CA THR A 56 -6.79 12.11 -11.25
C THR A 56 -6.39 12.30 -12.70
N GLU A 57 -6.12 13.54 -13.13
CA GLU A 57 -5.72 13.83 -14.52
C GLU A 57 -4.48 13.04 -14.99
N GLN A 58 -3.71 12.50 -14.04
CA GLN A 58 -2.51 11.72 -14.31
C GLN A 58 -2.58 10.31 -13.70
N LEU A 59 -3.57 9.52 -14.12
CA LEU A 59 -3.68 8.08 -13.75
C LEU A 59 -2.41 7.28 -14.07
N ALA A 60 -1.61 7.74 -15.03
CA ALA A 60 -0.41 7.06 -15.49
C ALA A 60 0.75 7.05 -14.46
N ILE A 61 0.73 7.88 -13.41
CA ILE A 61 1.88 7.97 -12.50
C ILE A 61 2.12 6.69 -11.71
N LEU A 62 1.08 6.04 -11.24
CA LEU A 62 1.22 4.78 -10.50
C LEU A 62 1.74 3.68 -11.44
N ALA A 63 1.29 3.64 -12.68
CA ALA A 63 1.82 2.75 -13.70
C ALA A 63 3.30 3.06 -13.99
N HIS A 64 3.65 4.34 -14.16
CA HIS A 64 5.01 4.77 -14.38
C HIS A 64 5.95 4.42 -13.21
N LEU A 65 5.45 4.52 -11.97
CA LEU A 65 6.20 4.07 -10.81
C LEU A 65 6.42 2.56 -10.81
N ALA A 66 5.41 1.79 -11.23
CA ALA A 66 5.51 0.33 -11.31
C ALA A 66 6.50 -0.15 -12.37
N ASP A 67 6.75 0.65 -13.41
CA ASP A 67 7.73 0.35 -14.46
C ASP A 67 9.19 0.57 -14.01
N LYS A 68 9.40 1.24 -12.86
CA LYS A 68 10.74 1.47 -12.33
C LYS A 68 11.32 0.19 -11.75
N ASN A 69 12.61 -0.04 -12.02
CA ASN A 69 13.32 -1.18 -11.44
C ASN A 69 13.36 -1.08 -9.90
N GLY A 70 13.00 -2.17 -9.24
CA GLY A 70 12.97 -2.24 -7.78
C GLY A 70 11.71 -1.67 -7.15
N VAL A 71 10.72 -1.23 -7.92
CA VAL A 71 9.41 -0.78 -7.43
C VAL A 71 8.35 -1.83 -7.76
N THR A 72 7.51 -2.14 -6.78
CA THR A 72 6.35 -3.03 -6.96
C THR A 72 5.12 -2.36 -6.37
N LEU A 73 4.07 -2.23 -7.17
CA LEU A 73 2.77 -1.75 -6.74
C LEU A 73 1.85 -2.91 -6.38
N ARG A 74 1.17 -2.78 -5.25
CA ARG A 74 0.11 -3.70 -4.83
C ARG A 74 -1.15 -2.90 -4.55
N ILE A 75 -2.20 -3.16 -5.31
CA ILE A 75 -3.48 -2.49 -5.18
C ILE A 75 -4.50 -3.51 -4.68
N TYR A 76 -5.08 -3.22 -3.52
CA TYR A 76 -6.13 -4.05 -2.92
C TYR A 76 -7.44 -3.28 -2.99
N ASN A 77 -8.43 -3.89 -3.63
CA ASN A 77 -9.77 -3.33 -3.75
C ASN A 77 -10.76 -4.23 -3.01
N ARG A 78 -11.63 -3.61 -2.23
CA ARG A 78 -12.75 -4.26 -1.55
C ARG A 78 -14.03 -3.50 -1.87
N LEU A 79 -15.07 -4.25 -2.24
CA LEU A 79 -16.41 -3.70 -2.34
C LEU A 79 -16.88 -3.21 -0.97
N VAL A 80 -17.45 -2.03 -0.93
CA VAL A 80 -18.13 -1.47 0.25
C VAL A 80 -19.59 -1.88 0.18
N ASP A 81 -20.10 -2.50 1.24
CA ASP A 81 -21.53 -2.84 1.31
C ASP A 81 -22.40 -1.57 1.46
N SER A 82 -23.67 -1.67 1.15
CA SER A 82 -24.58 -0.52 1.13
C SER A 82 -24.70 0.18 2.49
N ILE A 83 -24.63 -0.56 3.60
CA ILE A 83 -24.72 -0.01 4.95
C ILE A 83 -23.45 0.77 5.29
N GLU A 84 -22.28 0.23 4.95
CA GLU A 84 -21.00 0.90 5.13
C GLU A 84 -20.89 2.14 4.23
N GLN A 85 -21.36 2.04 2.99
CA GLN A 85 -21.44 3.13 2.02
C GLN A 85 -22.26 4.31 2.57
N ASP A 86 -23.47 4.04 3.06
CA ASP A 86 -24.33 5.08 3.65
C ASP A 86 -23.64 5.75 4.85
N LYS A 87 -22.97 4.99 5.70
CA LYS A 87 -22.22 5.53 6.84
C LYS A 87 -21.08 6.45 6.40
N ILE A 88 -20.30 6.04 5.38
CA ILE A 88 -19.19 6.84 4.84
C ILE A 88 -19.72 8.16 4.30
N VAL A 89 -20.75 8.13 3.46
CA VAL A 89 -21.39 9.31 2.87
C VAL A 89 -21.94 10.24 3.96
N GLN A 90 -22.72 9.70 4.91
CA GLN A 90 -23.28 10.50 6.00
C GLN A 90 -22.20 11.14 6.89
N GLN A 91 -21.12 10.42 7.20
CA GLN A 91 -20.01 10.96 7.99
C GLN A 91 -19.28 12.08 7.23
N ALA A 92 -19.04 11.89 5.93
CA ALA A 92 -18.42 12.91 5.08
C ALA A 92 -19.30 14.16 5.00
N MET A 93 -20.59 14.00 4.78
CA MET A 93 -21.57 15.11 4.76
C MET A 93 -21.60 15.87 6.09
N ARG A 94 -21.73 15.16 7.22
CA ARG A 94 -21.74 15.77 8.55
C ARG A 94 -20.45 16.57 8.84
N LYS A 95 -19.28 15.99 8.52
CA LYS A 95 -18.00 16.66 8.73
C LYS A 95 -17.91 17.94 7.93
N ASN A 96 -18.29 17.92 6.66
CA ASN A 96 -18.23 19.10 5.79
C ASN A 96 -19.29 20.15 6.21
N HIS A 97 -20.50 19.76 6.58
CA HIS A 97 -21.48 20.69 7.14
C HIS A 97 -20.99 21.41 8.42
N MET A 98 -20.30 20.71 9.31
CA MET A 98 -19.66 21.36 10.48
C MET A 98 -18.60 22.37 10.05
N MET A 99 -17.84 22.08 9.00
CA MET A 99 -16.78 22.95 8.50
C MET A 99 -17.32 24.18 7.78
N THR A 100 -18.54 24.18 7.21
CA THR A 100 -19.14 25.37 6.59
C THR A 100 -19.49 26.44 7.62
N THR A 101 -19.62 26.09 8.90
CA THR A 101 -19.94 27.02 10.00
C THR A 101 -18.71 27.60 10.69
N VAL A 102 -17.51 27.24 10.28
CA VAL A 102 -16.26 27.74 10.85
C VAL A 102 -15.97 29.16 10.32
N ASN A 103 -15.42 30.02 11.19
CA ASN A 103 -15.11 31.42 10.84
C ASN A 103 -14.01 31.61 9.78
N ASN A 104 -13.42 30.54 9.27
CA ASN A 104 -12.41 30.59 8.20
C ASN A 104 -13.09 30.42 6.84
N VAL A 105 -13.16 31.52 6.09
CA VAL A 105 -13.82 31.59 4.77
C VAL A 105 -13.25 30.55 3.78
N ASN A 106 -11.94 30.35 3.76
CA ASN A 106 -11.33 29.39 2.84
C ASN A 106 -11.69 27.93 3.19
N GLU A 107 -11.80 27.60 4.48
CA GLU A 107 -12.24 26.28 4.93
C GLU A 107 -13.72 26.06 4.65
N SER A 108 -14.53 27.09 4.84
CA SER A 108 -15.97 27.06 4.53
C SER A 108 -16.24 26.84 3.05
N ILE A 109 -15.52 27.52 2.16
CA ILE A 109 -15.63 27.32 0.69
C ILE A 109 -15.24 25.90 0.31
N LYS A 110 -14.09 25.42 0.79
CA LYS A 110 -13.65 24.03 0.52
C LYS A 110 -14.64 22.98 1.04
N ALA A 111 -15.26 23.25 2.18
CA ALA A 111 -16.26 22.34 2.74
C ALA A 111 -17.54 22.32 1.89
N GLN A 112 -17.94 23.47 1.35
CA GLN A 112 -19.08 23.55 0.43
C GLN A 112 -18.81 22.84 -0.91
N ASP A 113 -17.61 22.99 -1.47
CA ASP A 113 -17.21 22.28 -2.69
C ASP A 113 -17.20 20.76 -2.44
N ASN A 114 -16.65 20.30 -1.33
CA ASN A 114 -16.67 18.88 -0.95
C ASN A 114 -18.11 18.33 -0.79
N ILE A 115 -19.06 19.14 -0.28
CA ILE A 115 -20.47 18.73 -0.21
C ILE A 115 -21.06 18.52 -1.61
N ASN A 116 -20.78 19.43 -2.52
CA ASN A 116 -21.24 19.33 -3.92
C ASN A 116 -20.66 18.07 -4.59
N ASP A 117 -19.37 17.81 -4.42
CA ASP A 117 -18.69 16.63 -4.94
C ASP A 117 -19.32 15.32 -4.39
N ILE A 118 -19.65 15.28 -3.07
CA ILE A 118 -20.31 14.12 -2.46
C ILE A 118 -21.70 13.91 -3.07
N VAL A 119 -22.47 14.97 -3.29
CA VAL A 119 -23.80 14.90 -3.91
C VAL A 119 -23.71 14.38 -5.33
N GLU A 120 -22.75 14.86 -6.11
CA GLU A 120 -22.49 14.40 -7.49
C GLU A 120 -22.10 12.91 -7.49
N LEU A 121 -21.16 12.52 -6.63
CA LEU A 121 -20.74 11.13 -6.48
C LEU A 121 -21.91 10.20 -6.16
N VAL A 122 -22.76 10.56 -5.19
CA VAL A 122 -23.93 9.75 -4.81
C VAL A 122 -24.94 9.68 -5.96
N SER A 123 -25.12 10.79 -6.71
CA SER A 123 -25.99 10.81 -7.89
C SER A 123 -25.49 9.86 -8.96
N ASP A 124 -24.19 9.88 -9.23
CA ASP A 124 -23.59 9.01 -10.24
C ASP A 124 -23.61 7.53 -9.85
N MET A 125 -23.33 7.23 -8.59
CA MET A 125 -23.45 5.88 -8.04
C MET A 125 -24.86 5.32 -8.21
N ASN A 126 -25.89 6.14 -7.91
CA ASN A 126 -27.28 5.73 -8.06
C ASN A 126 -27.71 5.55 -9.52
N ARG A 127 -27.22 6.43 -10.40
CA ARG A 127 -27.54 6.41 -11.84
C ARG A 127 -26.88 5.22 -12.53
N ASN A 128 -25.60 5.00 -12.26
CA ASN A 128 -24.79 3.99 -12.94
C ASN A 128 -24.82 2.64 -12.22
N LYS A 129 -25.38 2.57 -11.01
CA LYS A 129 -25.35 1.41 -10.12
C LYS A 129 -23.92 0.96 -9.81
N GLU A 130 -22.99 1.92 -9.71
CA GLU A 130 -21.60 1.66 -9.39
C GLU A 130 -21.40 1.61 -7.86
N PRO A 131 -20.87 0.52 -7.32
CA PRO A 131 -20.60 0.42 -5.90
C PRO A 131 -19.35 1.21 -5.52
N LEU A 132 -19.30 1.69 -4.27
CA LEU A 132 -18.09 2.28 -3.71
C LEU A 132 -17.04 1.19 -3.50
N LEU A 133 -15.81 1.50 -3.86
CA LEU A 133 -14.65 0.63 -3.64
C LEU A 133 -13.72 1.22 -2.58
N HIS A 134 -13.39 0.42 -1.58
CA HIS A 134 -12.27 0.74 -0.69
C HIS A 134 -10.97 0.31 -1.39
N CYS A 135 -10.13 1.26 -1.73
CA CYS A 135 -8.87 1.02 -2.42
C CYS A 135 -7.70 1.32 -1.48
N SER A 136 -6.75 0.39 -1.39
CA SER A 136 -5.49 0.56 -0.67
C SER A 136 -4.33 0.30 -1.61
N VAL A 137 -3.42 1.27 -1.74
CA VAL A 137 -2.25 1.17 -2.60
C VAL A 137 -1.00 1.10 -1.76
N PHE A 138 -0.22 0.04 -1.96
CA PHE A 138 1.08 -0.17 -1.34
C PHE A 138 2.18 -0.11 -2.40
N ILE A 139 3.27 0.53 -2.04
CA ILE A 139 4.49 0.62 -2.84
C ILE A 139 5.59 -0.13 -2.10
N GLU A 140 6.05 -1.25 -2.65
CA GLU A 140 7.22 -1.97 -2.16
C GLU A 140 8.44 -1.53 -2.95
N LEU A 141 9.46 -1.05 -2.25
CA LEU A 141 10.77 -0.67 -2.79
C LEU A 141 11.77 -1.74 -2.41
N LYS A 142 12.58 -2.17 -3.38
CA LYS A 142 13.55 -3.25 -3.22
C LYS A 142 14.88 -2.87 -3.85
N ALA A 143 15.98 -3.01 -3.10
CA ALA A 143 17.34 -2.81 -3.59
C ALA A 143 18.31 -3.85 -3.02
N ASP A 144 19.49 -3.96 -3.61
CA ASP A 144 20.57 -4.86 -3.17
C ASP A 144 21.49 -4.24 -2.11
N SER A 145 21.36 -2.94 -1.84
CA SER A 145 22.09 -2.23 -0.79
C SER A 145 21.24 -1.14 -0.14
N ASP A 146 21.63 -0.72 1.07
CA ASP A 146 20.97 0.35 1.82
C ASP A 146 21.04 1.69 1.07
N ASP A 147 22.19 2.02 0.50
CA ASP A 147 22.37 3.28 -0.23
C ASP A 147 21.46 3.36 -1.46
N LYS A 148 21.38 2.27 -2.25
CA LYS A 148 20.47 2.21 -3.40
C LYS A 148 18.99 2.23 -2.96
N LEU A 149 18.65 1.63 -1.81
CA LEU A 149 17.30 1.73 -1.29
C LEU A 149 16.94 3.17 -0.94
N LYS A 150 17.83 3.91 -0.29
CA LYS A 150 17.64 5.33 0.05
C LYS A 150 17.51 6.21 -1.19
N GLU A 151 18.31 5.96 -2.21
CA GLU A 151 18.20 6.64 -3.50
C GLU A 151 16.81 6.39 -4.12
N LEU A 152 16.41 5.13 -4.23
CA LEU A 152 15.10 4.74 -4.75
C LEU A 152 13.93 5.32 -3.94
N GLN A 153 14.06 5.37 -2.61
CA GLN A 153 13.10 6.02 -1.72
C GLN A 153 12.97 7.52 -2.00
N ASN A 154 14.10 8.21 -2.17
CA ASN A 154 14.11 9.65 -2.46
C ASN A 154 13.49 9.95 -3.83
N ASP A 155 13.86 9.20 -4.85
CA ASP A 155 13.32 9.36 -6.20
C ASP A 155 11.80 9.12 -6.25
N THR A 156 11.36 8.03 -5.62
CA THR A 156 9.94 7.71 -5.53
C THR A 156 9.17 8.77 -4.75
N ARG A 157 9.74 9.27 -3.63
CA ARG A 157 9.15 10.33 -2.83
C ARG A 157 9.00 11.63 -3.63
N MET A 158 10.05 12.04 -4.34
CA MET A 158 10.02 13.27 -5.15
C MET A 158 8.95 13.17 -6.23
N GLU A 159 8.83 12.03 -6.89
CA GLU A 159 7.84 11.84 -7.94
C GLU A 159 6.41 11.86 -7.40
N LEU A 160 6.15 11.15 -6.32
CA LEU A 160 4.85 11.18 -5.65
C LEU A 160 4.49 12.59 -5.17
N THR A 161 5.44 13.32 -4.56
CA THR A 161 5.22 14.69 -4.09
C THR A 161 4.93 15.65 -5.25
N ARG A 162 5.63 15.53 -6.38
CA ARG A 162 5.40 16.34 -7.59
C ARG A 162 3.96 16.24 -8.08
N HIS A 163 3.36 15.08 -7.93
CA HIS A 163 1.99 14.79 -8.37
C HIS A 163 0.94 14.86 -7.26
N GLN A 164 1.28 15.43 -6.11
CA GLN A 164 0.39 15.65 -4.97
C GLN A 164 -0.25 14.37 -4.38
N TYR A 165 0.29 13.18 -4.71
CA TYR A 165 -0.24 11.90 -4.23
C TYR A 165 -0.01 11.65 -2.74
N ILE A 166 0.85 12.44 -2.07
CA ILE A 166 1.20 12.12 -0.69
C ILE A 166 1.48 13.35 0.14
N ARG A 167 0.77 13.43 1.25
CA ARG A 167 1.14 14.28 2.38
C ARG A 167 1.71 13.49 3.57
N ARG A 168 1.55 12.17 3.65
CA ARG A 168 2.09 11.36 4.74
C ARG A 168 2.52 9.99 4.26
N PHE A 169 3.81 9.67 4.38
CA PHE A 169 4.30 8.31 4.35
C PHE A 169 4.17 7.72 5.75
N SER A 170 3.43 6.66 5.88
CA SER A 170 3.51 5.80 7.04
C SER A 170 4.32 4.59 6.62
N SER A 171 5.57 4.48 7.11
CA SER A 171 6.24 3.18 7.05
C SER A 171 5.31 2.21 7.76
N ALA A 172 4.90 1.14 7.09
CA ALA A 172 4.12 0.11 7.73
C ALA A 172 4.96 -0.46 8.87
N ARG A 173 4.81 0.06 10.09
CA ARG A 173 5.18 -0.67 11.28
C ARG A 173 4.28 -1.90 11.27
N LEU A 174 4.87 -3.06 11.09
CA LEU A 174 4.23 -4.28 11.52
C LEU A 174 3.95 -4.05 13.03
N VAL A 175 2.70 -3.78 13.33
CA VAL A 175 2.23 -3.73 14.71
C VAL A 175 2.39 -5.17 15.19
N GLU A 176 3.40 -5.42 16.02
CA GLU A 176 3.40 -6.60 16.86
C GLU A 176 2.14 -6.49 17.72
N ASP A 177 1.13 -7.27 17.38
CA ASP A 177 0.02 -7.54 18.27
C ASP A 177 0.63 -8.17 19.53
N LYS A 178 0.73 -7.36 20.57
CA LYS A 178 0.99 -7.87 21.91
C LYS A 178 -0.28 -8.62 22.32
N ALA A 179 -0.20 -9.97 22.19
CA ALA A 179 -1.11 -10.87 22.85
C ALA A 179 -1.01 -10.71 24.38
#